data_cb6bdb62760a1214adc19f7ad8e3096b
#
_entry.id   cb6bdb62760a1214adc19f7ad8e3096b
#
_cell.length_a   1.000
_cell.length_b   1.000
_cell.length_c   1.000
_cell.angle_alpha   90.00
_cell.angle_beta   90.00
_cell.angle_gamma   90.00
#
_symmetry.space_group_name_H-M   'P 1'
#
loop_
_entity.id
_entity.type
_entity.pdbx_description
1 polymer ?
#
loop_
_entity_poly.entity_id
_entity_poly.type
_entity_poly.pdbx_seq_one_letter_code
_entity_poly.pdbx_strand_id
1 'polypeptide(L)'
;MTPAAIFNSVFNVLYWGIFILLMARMVLSWTNFGGYELRAWVYRLTEPLLRPIRNVLPQSGGMDFSPMVLMFGLIFLRRILGGLLF
;
A
#
# COMPACT_ATOMS: atom_id res chain seq x y z
N MET A 1 -21.89 -1.20 19.42
CA MET A 1 -21.18 -1.42 18.16
C MET A 1 -21.10 -2.91 17.88
N THR A 2 -21.50 -3.34 16.70
CA THR A 2 -21.44 -4.76 16.35
C THR A 2 -20.00 -5.16 16.03
N PRO A 3 -19.66 -6.45 16.16
CA PRO A 3 -18.33 -6.91 15.73
C PRO A 3 -18.01 -6.60 14.28
N ALA A 4 -19.02 -6.70 13.40
CA ALA A 4 -18.81 -6.36 11.98
C ALA A 4 -18.48 -4.89 11.79
N ALA A 5 -19.14 -4.00 12.55
CA ALA A 5 -18.87 -2.57 12.46
C ALA A 5 -17.47 -2.24 12.97
N ILE A 6 -17.02 -2.90 14.04
CA ILE A 6 -15.67 -2.73 14.57
C ILE A 6 -14.65 -3.19 13.54
N PHE A 7 -14.85 -4.37 12.98
CA PHE A 7 -13.95 -4.92 11.95
C PHE A 7 -13.85 -3.98 10.75
N ASN A 8 -15.00 -3.47 10.29
CA ASN A 8 -15.04 -2.56 9.16
C ASN A 8 -14.28 -1.26 9.44
N SER A 9 -14.45 -0.72 10.65
CA SER A 9 -13.74 0.51 11.03
C SER A 9 -12.23 0.30 11.08
N VAL A 10 -11.78 -0.79 11.70
CA VAL A 10 -10.35 -1.12 11.77
C VAL A 10 -9.80 -1.35 10.37
N PHE A 11 -10.52 -2.10 9.54
CA PHE A 11 -10.10 -2.38 8.18
C PHE A 11 -9.96 -1.07 7.37
N ASN A 12 -10.91 -0.15 7.51
CA ASN A 12 -10.85 1.12 6.80
C ASN A 12 -9.65 1.95 7.22
N VAL A 13 -9.35 2.01 8.52
CA VAL A 13 -8.19 2.77 9.00
C VAL A 13 -6.90 2.18 8.43
N LEU A 14 -6.75 0.86 8.48
CA LEU A 14 -5.57 0.20 7.95
C LEU A 14 -5.48 0.37 6.43
N TYR A 15 -6.59 0.21 5.73
CA TYR A 15 -6.65 0.34 4.29
C TYR A 15 -6.17 1.73 3.85
N TRP A 16 -6.75 2.78 4.41
CA TRP A 16 -6.40 4.14 4.02
C TRP A 16 -5.00 4.52 4.47
N GLY A 17 -4.57 4.05 5.64
CA GLY A 17 -3.21 4.29 6.11
C GLY A 17 -2.18 3.68 5.16
N ILE A 18 -2.38 2.43 4.77
CA ILE A 18 -1.48 1.75 3.83
C ILE A 18 -1.55 2.42 2.47
N PHE A 19 -2.75 2.77 2.01
CA PHE A 19 -2.94 3.41 0.71
C PHE A 19 -2.18 4.74 0.62
N ILE A 20 -2.31 5.57 1.65
CA ILE A 20 -1.61 6.85 1.70
C ILE A 20 -0.10 6.64 1.72
N LEU A 21 0.35 5.66 2.50
CA LEU A 21 1.78 5.35 2.59
C LEU A 21 2.34 4.89 1.24
N LEU A 22 1.58 4.07 0.51
CA LEU A 22 2.00 3.62 -0.82
C LEU A 22 2.00 4.75 -1.83
N MET A 23 1.04 5.66 -1.74
CA MET A 23 1.03 6.85 -2.59
C MET A 23 2.27 7.71 -2.33
N ALA A 24 2.62 7.89 -1.06
CA ALA A 24 3.83 8.63 -0.71
C ALA A 24 5.07 7.95 -1.29
N ARG A 25 5.14 6.64 -1.21
CA ARG A 25 6.27 5.91 -1.77
C ARG A 25 6.36 6.08 -3.29
N MET A 26 5.23 6.04 -3.99
CA MET A 26 5.23 6.25 -5.43
C MET A 26 5.74 7.64 -5.80
N VAL A 27 5.26 8.66 -5.13
CA VAL A 27 5.68 10.03 -5.38
C VAL A 27 7.17 10.18 -5.12
N LEU A 28 7.68 9.62 -4.03
CA LEU A 28 9.09 9.71 -3.69
C LEU A 28 9.97 8.90 -4.65
N SER A 29 9.44 7.81 -5.22
CA SER A 29 10.18 7.01 -6.19
C SER A 29 10.32 7.74 -7.53
N TRP A 30 9.32 8.53 -7.91
CA TRP A 30 9.28 9.17 -9.21
C TRP A 30 9.81 10.61 -9.19
N THR A 31 9.99 11.18 -8.00
CA THR A 31 10.49 12.54 -7.82
C THR A 31 11.59 12.55 -6.79
N ASN A 32 12.31 13.67 -6.71
CA ASN A 32 13.30 13.90 -5.66
C ASN A 32 12.74 14.74 -4.53
N PHE A 33 11.43 14.70 -4.34
CA PHE A 33 10.77 15.46 -3.30
C PHE A 33 11.10 14.87 -1.92
N GLY A 34 11.28 15.75 -0.96
CA GLY A 34 11.55 15.35 0.42
C GLY A 34 13.02 15.08 0.68
N GLY A 35 13.41 15.13 1.93
CA GLY A 35 14.77 14.84 2.36
C GLY A 35 15.05 13.35 2.47
N TYR A 36 16.33 13.04 2.72
CA TYR A 36 16.76 11.66 2.86
C TYR A 36 16.02 10.93 3.99
N GLU A 37 15.81 11.62 5.10
CA GLU A 37 15.15 10.99 6.24
C GLU A 37 13.71 10.58 5.93
N LEU A 38 12.96 11.47 5.28
CA LEU A 38 11.58 11.17 4.90
C LEU A 38 11.52 9.99 3.97
N ARG A 39 12.38 9.94 2.96
CA ARG A 39 12.43 8.84 2.02
C ARG A 39 12.80 7.53 2.71
N ALA A 40 13.77 7.59 3.63
CA ALA A 40 14.20 6.41 4.37
C ALA A 40 13.07 5.83 5.21
N TRP A 41 12.31 6.67 5.88
CA TRP A 41 11.18 6.24 6.70
C TRP A 41 10.08 5.60 5.87
N VAL A 42 9.69 6.26 4.77
CA VAL A 42 8.64 5.73 3.89
C VAL A 42 9.07 4.40 3.31
N TYR A 43 10.30 4.28 2.83
CA TYR A 43 10.79 3.04 2.25
C TYR A 43 10.87 1.93 3.30
N ARG A 44 11.32 2.24 4.51
CA ARG A 44 11.40 1.25 5.58
C ARG A 44 10.03 0.71 5.97
N LEU A 45 9.03 1.59 6.03
CA LEU A 45 7.68 1.18 6.40
C LEU A 45 6.98 0.40 5.30
N THR A 46 7.29 0.68 4.04
CA THR A 46 6.63 0.01 2.92
C THR A 46 7.36 -1.23 2.42
N GLU A 47 8.63 -1.38 2.71
CA GLU A 47 9.44 -2.49 2.19
C GLU A 47 8.90 -3.86 2.55
N PRO A 48 8.47 -4.12 3.82
CA PRO A 48 7.93 -5.45 4.15
C PRO A 48 6.69 -5.80 3.34
N LEU A 49 5.91 -4.80 2.93
CA LEU A 49 4.70 -5.01 2.14
C LEU A 49 5.02 -5.24 0.67
N LEU A 50 6.06 -4.59 0.15
CA LEU A 50 6.35 -4.58 -1.26
C LEU A 50 7.35 -5.66 -1.69
N ARG A 51 8.14 -6.16 -0.75
CA ARG A 51 9.17 -7.16 -1.08
C ARG A 51 8.60 -8.42 -1.73
N PRO A 52 7.54 -9.05 -1.19
CA PRO A 52 6.98 -10.24 -1.84
C PRO A 52 6.47 -9.96 -3.24
N ILE A 53 5.88 -8.78 -3.46
CA ILE A 53 5.35 -8.39 -4.76
C ILE A 53 6.49 -8.16 -5.75
N ARG A 54 7.56 -7.50 -5.29
CA ARG A 54 8.72 -7.22 -6.13
C ARG A 54 9.40 -8.50 -6.59
N ASN A 55 9.40 -9.53 -5.73
CA ASN A 55 10.03 -10.82 -6.08
C ASN A 55 9.27 -11.56 -7.16
N VAL A 56 7.97 -11.29 -7.33
CA VAL A 56 7.11 -11.95 -8.32
C VAL A 56 7.10 -11.18 -9.63
N LEU A 57 7.17 -9.84 -9.55
CA LEU A 57 7.07 -9.00 -10.74
C LEU A 57 8.38 -8.95 -11.50
N PRO A 58 8.33 -8.96 -12.85
CA PRO A 58 9.53 -8.71 -13.64
C PRO A 58 9.98 -7.27 -13.46
N GLN A 59 11.30 -7.07 -13.47
CA GLN A 59 11.84 -5.72 -13.38
C GLN A 59 11.60 -4.97 -14.67
N SER A 60 11.10 -3.75 -14.56
CA SER A 60 10.81 -2.93 -15.72
C SER A 60 11.48 -1.59 -15.59
N GLY A 61 12.66 -1.46 -16.20
CA GLY A 61 13.29 -0.20 -16.48
C GLY A 61 13.64 0.67 -15.29
N GLY A 62 13.83 0.11 -14.12
CA GLY A 62 14.20 0.89 -12.95
C GLY A 62 13.07 1.63 -12.25
N MET A 63 11.86 1.59 -12.79
CA MET A 63 10.69 2.16 -12.12
C MET A 63 10.08 1.16 -11.16
N ASP A 64 9.70 1.64 -9.98
CA ASP A 64 9.09 0.80 -8.96
C ASP A 64 7.58 0.77 -9.15
N PHE A 65 7.07 -0.29 -9.76
CA PHE A 65 5.63 -0.47 -9.94
C PHE A 65 4.98 -1.31 -8.84
N SER A 66 5.78 -1.80 -7.88
CA SER A 66 5.24 -2.62 -6.79
C SER A 66 4.17 -1.91 -5.98
N PRO A 67 4.32 -0.62 -5.62
CA PRO A 67 3.26 0.08 -4.89
C PRO A 67 1.95 0.11 -5.66
N MET A 68 2.01 0.31 -6.98
CA MET A 68 0.82 0.34 -7.82
C MET A 68 0.10 -1.01 -7.81
N VAL A 69 0.84 -2.10 -7.93
CA VAL A 69 0.28 -3.45 -7.90
C VAL A 69 -0.38 -3.71 -6.55
N LEU A 70 0.28 -3.34 -5.46
CA LEU A 70 -0.27 -3.54 -4.14
C LEU A 70 -1.53 -2.70 -3.93
N MET A 71 -1.57 -1.47 -4.43
CA MET A 71 -2.77 -0.64 -4.34
C MET A 71 -3.95 -1.26 -5.09
N PHE A 72 -3.73 -1.77 -6.29
CA PHE A 72 -4.78 -2.47 -7.02
C PHE A 72 -5.24 -3.71 -6.28
N GLY A 73 -4.30 -4.46 -5.71
CA GLY A 73 -4.62 -5.62 -4.90
C GLY A 73 -5.48 -5.27 -3.68
N LEU A 74 -5.16 -4.15 -3.02
CA LEU A 74 -5.93 -3.70 -1.88
C LEU A 74 -7.35 -3.27 -2.26
N ILE A 75 -7.51 -2.59 -3.38
CA ILE A 75 -8.82 -2.20 -3.89
C ILE A 75 -9.65 -3.43 -4.19
N PHE A 76 -9.05 -4.40 -4.86
CA PHE A 76 -9.72 -5.65 -5.22
C PHE A 76 -10.12 -6.42 -3.97
N LEU A 77 -9.20 -6.54 -3.02
CA LEU A 77 -9.45 -7.24 -1.75
C LEU A 77 -10.58 -6.58 -0.98
N ARG A 78 -10.59 -5.26 -0.92
CA ARG A 78 -11.66 -4.54 -0.23
C ARG A 78 -13.02 -4.82 -0.86
N ARG A 79 -13.08 -4.88 -2.19
CA ARG A 79 -14.33 -5.19 -2.88
C ARG A 79 -14.84 -6.58 -2.55
N ILE A 80 -13.95 -7.56 -2.55
CA ILE A 80 -14.33 -8.94 -2.23
C ILE A 80 -14.82 -9.02 -0.80
N LEU A 81 -14.05 -8.48 0.14
CA LEU A 81 -14.42 -8.53 1.56
C LEU A 81 -15.69 -7.72 1.83
N GLY A 82 -15.87 -6.60 1.14
CA GLY A 82 -17.08 -5.82 1.28
C GLY A 82 -18.33 -6.57 0.85
N GLY A 83 -18.22 -7.37 -0.21
CA GLY A 83 -19.34 -8.19 -0.66
C GLY A 83 -19.63 -9.39 0.22
N LEU A 84 -18.63 -9.88 0.96
CA LEU A 84 -18.78 -11.07 1.79
C LEU A 84 -19.07 -10.73 3.26
N LEU A 85 -18.43 -9.67 3.79
CA LEU A 85 -18.44 -9.38 5.23
C LEU A 85 -19.22 -8.12 5.58
N PHE A 86 -19.41 -7.23 4.67
CA PHE A 86 -20.07 -5.95 4.91
C PHE A 86 -21.30 -5.80 4.00
#